data_eea55b02b515993163e1a7ebf0a56a66
#
_entry.id   eea55b02b515993163e1a7ebf0a56a66
#
_cell.length_a   1.000
_cell.length_b   1.000
_cell.length_c   1.000
_cell.angle_alpha   90.00
_cell.angle_beta   90.00
_cell.angle_gamma   90.00
#
_symmetry.space_group_name_H-M   'P 1'
#
loop_
_entity.id
_entity.type
_entity.pdbx_description
1 polymer ?
#
loop_
_entity_poly.entity_id
_entity_poly.type
_entity_poly.pdbx_seq_one_letter_code
_entity_poly.pdbx_strand_id
1 'polypeptide(L)'
;MRDYTLGRTGITVPQNAFGALPIQRVSTEEAVKLLRKAYDGGMRFFDTARAYSDSEEKVGLAFEGMRDKVYISSKTMATTREKFWSDLETYLKLLKTDYLDIYQLHCAARCYGEGDELYECMKEAKEKGMIKHIGITAHKIGVAEDIIESGLYETLQFPFSYLASDRDIALVNNCANAGMGFIAMKGLSGGLLANSEACMAFMSEYEALPIWGVQRESELDEWLSFFDSDVTMTDEIRAFIDNDRKELLGEFCRGCGYCMPCTVDITINQCARMSQMIRRAPSENWLTEHWQNEMLKIENCVDCGICKTRCPYELDIPNLLRKNLKDYKEILAGKEV
;
A
#
# COMPACT_ATOMS: atom_id res chain seq x y z
N MET A 1 5.70 11.35 -18.61
CA MET A 1 5.21 11.25 -17.20
C MET A 1 4.80 12.63 -16.70
N ARG A 2 3.57 12.81 -16.17
CA ARG A 2 3.12 14.09 -15.59
C ARG A 2 3.61 14.27 -14.15
N ASP A 3 3.75 15.53 -13.74
CA ASP A 3 3.94 15.88 -12.33
C ASP A 3 2.59 15.91 -11.60
N TYR A 4 2.63 15.58 -10.32
CA TYR A 4 1.49 15.65 -9.41
C TYR A 4 1.87 16.44 -8.16
N THR A 5 1.01 17.37 -7.77
CA THR A 5 1.16 18.14 -6.53
C THR A 5 0.26 17.54 -5.45
N LEU A 6 0.84 17.12 -4.33
CA LEU A 6 0.11 16.53 -3.21
C LEU A 6 -0.74 17.59 -2.48
N GLY A 7 -1.85 17.97 -3.08
CA GLY A 7 -2.79 18.94 -2.51
C GLY A 7 -2.11 20.19 -1.98
N ARG A 8 -2.50 20.64 -0.78
CA ARG A 8 -1.98 21.87 -0.14
C ARG A 8 -0.58 21.73 0.47
N THR A 9 0.08 20.55 0.37
CA THR A 9 1.46 20.40 0.86
C THR A 9 2.47 21.16 0.03
N GLY A 10 2.18 21.46 -1.24
CA GLY A 10 3.11 22.05 -2.19
C GLY A 10 4.19 21.07 -2.69
N ILE A 11 4.20 19.82 -2.23
CA ILE A 11 5.12 18.79 -2.73
C ILE A 11 4.68 18.42 -4.15
N THR A 12 5.53 18.71 -5.13
CA THR A 12 5.31 18.36 -6.54
C THR A 12 6.37 17.35 -6.97
N VAL A 13 5.93 16.21 -7.47
CA VAL A 13 6.78 15.08 -7.89
C VAL A 13 6.18 14.39 -9.12
N PRO A 14 6.99 13.68 -9.91
CA PRO A 14 6.45 12.80 -10.94
C PRO A 14 5.42 11.83 -10.35
N GLN A 15 4.33 11.57 -11.06
CA GLN A 15 3.23 10.69 -10.62
C GLN A 15 3.64 9.20 -10.64
N ASN A 16 4.83 8.92 -10.11
CA ASN A 16 5.44 7.59 -10.06
C ASN A 16 6.37 7.53 -8.85
N ALA A 17 5.95 6.89 -7.76
CA ALA A 17 6.64 6.92 -6.49
C ALA A 17 6.94 5.52 -5.95
N PHE A 18 7.90 5.43 -5.04
CA PHE A 18 8.43 4.18 -4.49
C PHE A 18 7.76 3.81 -3.16
N GLY A 19 7.14 2.63 -3.11
CA GLY A 19 6.62 2.02 -1.87
C GLY A 19 7.63 1.06 -1.26
N ALA A 20 8.21 1.41 -0.14
CA ALA A 20 9.32 0.69 0.48
C ALA A 20 8.91 -0.52 1.37
N LEU A 21 7.64 -0.92 1.37
CA LEU A 21 7.22 -2.12 2.11
C LEU A 21 7.98 -3.39 1.67
N PRO A 22 8.15 -3.69 0.36
CA PRO A 22 8.77 -4.96 -0.04
C PRO A 22 10.28 -5.02 0.19
N ILE A 23 11.00 -3.90 0.29
CA ILE A 23 12.46 -3.92 0.49
C ILE A 23 12.88 -4.52 1.83
N GLN A 24 11.98 -4.67 2.80
CA GLN A 24 12.24 -5.42 4.03
C GLN A 24 12.60 -6.90 3.79
N ARG A 25 12.32 -7.42 2.57
CA ARG A 25 12.55 -8.82 2.20
C ARG A 25 13.86 -9.06 1.45
N VAL A 26 14.60 -8.02 1.13
CA VAL A 26 15.89 -8.08 0.45
C VAL A 26 17.01 -7.61 1.37
N SER A 27 18.25 -7.88 1.02
CA SER A 27 19.40 -7.41 1.79
C SER A 27 19.47 -5.86 1.83
N THR A 28 20.17 -5.32 2.80
CA THR A 28 20.39 -3.86 2.89
C THR A 28 21.08 -3.33 1.64
N GLU A 29 22.07 -4.05 1.12
CA GLU A 29 22.81 -3.67 -0.08
C GLU A 29 21.91 -3.61 -1.31
N GLU A 30 21.08 -4.63 -1.53
CA GLU A 30 20.10 -4.66 -2.63
C GLU A 30 19.06 -3.56 -2.51
N ALA A 31 18.55 -3.32 -1.30
CA ALA A 31 17.58 -2.27 -1.04
C ALA A 31 18.14 -0.88 -1.35
N VAL A 32 19.38 -0.59 -0.90
CA VAL A 32 20.07 0.68 -1.19
C VAL A 32 20.29 0.84 -2.69
N LYS A 33 20.70 -0.23 -3.40
CA LYS A 33 20.85 -0.21 -4.86
C LYS A 33 19.52 0.12 -5.55
N LEU A 34 18.42 -0.54 -5.16
CA LEU A 34 17.09 -0.29 -5.73
C LEU A 34 16.63 1.16 -5.49
N LEU A 35 16.76 1.66 -4.26
CA LEU A 35 16.35 3.02 -3.91
C LEU A 35 17.15 4.08 -4.67
N ARG A 36 18.47 3.90 -4.80
CA ARG A 36 19.32 4.78 -5.60
C ARG A 36 18.98 4.73 -7.09
N LYS A 37 18.77 3.55 -7.65
CA LYS A 37 18.35 3.38 -9.04
C LYS A 37 16.98 4.04 -9.29
N ALA A 38 16.04 3.93 -8.34
CA ALA A 38 14.75 4.61 -8.43
C ALA A 38 14.91 6.14 -8.48
N TYR A 39 15.77 6.70 -7.63
CA TYR A 39 16.08 8.12 -7.64
C TYR A 39 16.75 8.56 -8.96
N ASP A 40 17.77 7.82 -9.42
CA ASP A 40 18.49 8.12 -10.66
C ASP A 40 17.55 8.03 -11.88
N GLY A 41 16.58 7.12 -11.85
CA GLY A 41 15.54 6.95 -12.87
C GLY A 41 14.38 7.96 -12.79
N GLY A 42 14.38 8.91 -11.85
CA GLY A 42 13.41 10.01 -11.81
C GLY A 42 12.42 9.99 -10.65
N MET A 43 12.30 8.91 -9.85
CA MET A 43 11.45 8.91 -8.67
C MET A 43 11.97 9.88 -7.60
N ARG A 44 11.06 10.61 -6.97
CA ARG A 44 11.39 11.63 -5.95
C ARG A 44 10.67 11.43 -4.62
N PHE A 45 9.66 10.60 -4.57
CA PHE A 45 8.86 10.32 -3.37
C PHE A 45 9.02 8.86 -2.94
N PHE A 46 9.35 8.65 -1.65
CA PHE A 46 9.64 7.35 -1.04
C PHE A 46 8.79 7.17 0.21
N ASP A 47 7.93 6.16 0.20
CA ASP A 47 7.00 5.87 1.30
C ASP A 47 7.44 4.65 2.09
N THR A 48 7.69 4.84 3.38
CA THR A 48 8.05 3.78 4.34
C THR A 48 7.15 3.79 5.56
N ALA A 49 7.44 2.99 6.57
CA ALA A 49 6.74 2.98 7.85
C ALA A 49 7.53 2.23 8.93
N ARG A 50 7.30 2.57 10.21
CA ARG A 50 7.87 1.85 11.36
C ARG A 50 7.54 0.37 11.36
N ALA A 51 6.34 0.03 10.92
CA ALA A 51 5.89 -1.36 10.84
C ALA A 51 6.61 -2.20 9.76
N TYR A 52 7.48 -1.59 8.94
CA TYR A 52 8.19 -2.26 7.85
C TYR A 52 9.61 -2.68 8.25
N SER A 53 9.75 -3.28 9.43
CA SER A 53 11.01 -3.81 10.00
C SER A 53 12.21 -2.85 9.83
N ASP A 54 13.13 -3.13 8.93
CA ASP A 54 14.38 -2.38 8.67
C ASP A 54 14.29 -1.42 7.47
N SER A 55 13.10 -1.23 6.88
CA SER A 55 12.90 -0.41 5.68
C SER A 55 13.36 1.04 5.88
N GLU A 56 13.12 1.63 7.07
CA GLU A 56 13.52 3.01 7.37
C GLU A 56 15.04 3.18 7.39
N GLU A 57 15.76 2.22 7.98
CA GLU A 57 17.23 2.22 7.99
C GLU A 57 17.77 2.13 6.54
N LYS A 58 17.21 1.25 5.72
CA LYS A 58 17.58 1.08 4.30
C LYS A 58 17.36 2.36 3.51
N VAL A 59 16.22 3.05 3.72
CA VAL A 59 15.92 4.35 3.11
C VAL A 59 16.92 5.40 3.58
N GLY A 60 17.24 5.46 4.88
CA GLY A 60 18.21 6.38 5.45
C GLY A 60 19.62 6.18 4.87
N LEU A 61 20.06 4.94 4.74
CA LEU A 61 21.34 4.60 4.11
C LEU A 61 21.38 4.98 2.62
N ALA A 62 20.27 4.73 1.91
CA ALA A 62 20.18 5.09 0.51
C ALA A 62 20.30 6.60 0.27
N PHE A 63 19.72 7.43 1.13
CA PHE A 63 19.65 8.89 0.89
C PHE A 63 20.54 9.70 1.83
N GLU A 64 21.51 9.08 2.49
CA GLU A 64 22.54 9.78 3.27
C GLU A 64 23.31 10.77 2.38
N GLY A 65 23.37 12.02 2.80
CA GLY A 65 24.03 13.12 2.06
C GLY A 65 23.22 13.69 0.89
N MET A 66 21.97 13.25 0.69
CA MET A 66 21.08 13.79 -0.35
C MET A 66 19.60 13.83 0.10
N ARG A 67 19.39 14.02 1.40
CA ARG A 67 18.07 14.07 2.01
C ARG A 67 17.17 15.16 1.43
N ASP A 68 17.75 16.29 1.07
CA ASP A 68 17.08 17.45 0.46
C ASP A 68 16.63 17.22 -1.00
N LYS A 69 17.05 16.12 -1.61
CA LYS A 69 16.73 15.80 -3.02
C LYS A 69 15.54 14.83 -3.16
N VAL A 70 15.03 14.34 -2.03
CA VAL A 70 13.92 13.37 -1.99
C VAL A 70 12.88 13.78 -0.98
N TYR A 71 11.63 13.38 -1.22
CA TYR A 71 10.55 13.46 -0.26
C TYR A 71 10.34 12.11 0.40
N ILE A 72 10.33 12.08 1.72
CA ILE A 72 10.15 10.86 2.50
C ILE A 72 8.87 10.96 3.34
N SER A 73 8.00 9.97 3.15
CA SER A 73 6.83 9.74 3.99
C SER A 73 7.07 8.54 4.88
N SER A 74 6.80 8.68 6.18
CA SER A 74 6.77 7.55 7.12
C SER A 74 5.53 7.58 8.01
N LYS A 75 5.34 6.51 8.82
CA LYS A 75 4.08 6.28 9.52
C LYS A 75 4.32 5.69 10.91
N THR A 76 3.50 6.12 11.89
CA THR A 76 3.51 5.55 13.24
C THR A 76 2.23 4.78 13.56
N MET A 77 2.37 3.67 14.26
CA MET A 77 1.27 2.93 14.90
C MET A 77 1.17 3.26 16.40
N ALA A 78 1.74 4.38 16.86
CA ALA A 78 1.66 4.80 18.25
C ALA A 78 0.19 4.96 18.67
N THR A 79 -0.08 4.58 19.91
CA THR A 79 -1.39 4.74 20.56
C THR A 79 -1.32 5.64 21.78
N THR A 80 -0.12 6.09 22.15
CA THR A 80 0.15 7.02 23.26
C THR A 80 1.17 8.08 22.85
N ARG A 81 1.20 9.19 23.57
CA ARG A 81 2.14 10.28 23.39
C ARG A 81 3.60 9.82 23.48
N GLU A 82 3.92 9.04 24.50
CA GLU A 82 5.30 8.55 24.72
C GLU A 82 5.76 7.71 23.54
N LYS A 83 4.88 6.81 23.05
CA LYS A 83 5.19 5.96 21.91
C LYS A 83 5.36 6.76 20.61
N PHE A 84 4.52 7.78 20.41
CA PHE A 84 4.63 8.69 19.27
C PHE A 84 6.00 9.36 19.20
N TRP A 85 6.46 9.96 20.30
CA TRP A 85 7.75 10.65 20.33
C TRP A 85 8.92 9.68 20.21
N SER A 86 8.87 8.55 20.90
CA SER A 86 9.89 7.50 20.78
C SER A 86 10.00 6.96 19.35
N ASP A 87 8.88 6.79 18.67
CA ASP A 87 8.85 6.39 17.25
C ASP A 87 9.49 7.48 16.39
N LEU A 88 9.05 8.73 16.50
CA LEU A 88 9.53 9.84 15.67
C LEU A 88 11.05 10.06 15.84
N GLU A 89 11.56 10.06 17.08
CA GLU A 89 13.00 10.19 17.34
C GLU A 89 13.79 9.02 16.74
N THR A 90 13.26 7.80 16.85
CA THR A 90 13.86 6.62 16.24
C THR A 90 13.92 6.75 14.72
N TYR A 91 12.86 7.27 14.10
CA TYR A 91 12.81 7.50 12.66
C TYR A 91 13.86 8.47 12.16
N LEU A 92 13.89 9.63 12.78
CA LEU A 92 14.85 10.66 12.39
C LEU A 92 16.28 10.14 12.48
N LYS A 93 16.57 9.32 13.48
CA LYS A 93 17.87 8.67 13.63
C LYS A 93 18.14 7.63 12.54
N LEU A 94 17.18 6.72 12.25
CA LEU A 94 17.33 5.68 11.22
C LEU A 94 17.41 6.28 9.81
N LEU A 95 16.60 7.29 9.53
CA LEU A 95 16.60 8.02 8.27
C LEU A 95 17.75 9.04 8.15
N LYS A 96 18.58 9.19 9.20
CA LYS A 96 19.73 10.12 9.24
C LYS A 96 19.34 11.55 8.83
N THR A 97 18.24 12.05 9.38
CA THR A 97 17.64 13.35 9.06
C THR A 97 17.07 13.98 10.32
N ASP A 98 16.84 15.29 10.30
CA ASP A 98 16.18 16.06 11.35
C ASP A 98 14.70 16.34 11.07
N TYR A 99 14.19 15.93 9.88
CA TYR A 99 12.80 16.12 9.50
C TYR A 99 12.27 15.00 8.59
N LEU A 100 10.94 14.83 8.62
CA LEU A 100 10.16 14.09 7.62
C LEU A 100 9.34 15.06 6.77
N ASP A 101 9.18 14.77 5.48
CA ASP A 101 8.29 15.56 4.65
C ASP A 101 6.83 15.30 5.02
N ILE A 102 6.46 14.03 5.16
CA ILE A 102 5.12 13.65 5.61
C ILE A 102 5.23 12.62 6.74
N TYR A 103 4.54 12.85 7.83
CA TYR A 103 4.37 11.86 8.89
C TYR A 103 2.90 11.50 9.05
N GLN A 104 2.59 10.20 9.10
CA GLN A 104 1.23 9.72 9.01
C GLN A 104 0.83 8.88 10.24
N LEU A 105 -0.39 9.05 10.73
CA LEU A 105 -1.03 8.07 11.62
C LEU A 105 -1.38 6.83 10.81
N HIS A 106 -0.80 5.68 11.16
CA HIS A 106 -0.86 4.46 10.35
C HIS A 106 -2.10 3.64 10.65
N CYS A 107 -2.83 3.23 9.60
CA CYS A 107 -4.00 2.34 9.73
C CYS A 107 -5.06 2.86 10.70
N ALA A 108 -5.39 4.14 10.59
CA ALA A 108 -6.35 4.77 11.47
C ALA A 108 -7.70 4.05 11.47
N ALA A 109 -8.18 3.73 12.67
CA ALA A 109 -9.50 3.11 12.88
C ALA A 109 -10.63 4.15 12.91
N ARG A 110 -10.30 5.41 13.11
CA ARG A 110 -11.18 6.58 13.12
C ARG A 110 -10.40 7.83 12.68
N CYS A 111 -11.10 8.92 12.42
CA CYS A 111 -10.48 10.24 12.34
C CYS A 111 -10.05 10.67 13.75
N TYR A 112 -8.78 11.09 13.91
CA TYR A 112 -8.28 11.74 15.12
C TYR A 112 -8.35 13.25 14.89
N GLY A 113 -8.86 13.98 15.87
CA GLY A 113 -9.12 15.40 15.74
C GLY A 113 -8.51 16.24 16.85
N GLU A 114 -8.90 17.53 16.92
CA GLU A 114 -8.46 18.43 17.98
C GLU A 114 -8.83 17.89 19.36
N GLY A 115 -7.86 17.92 20.27
CA GLY A 115 -7.96 17.33 21.61
C GLY A 115 -7.63 15.83 21.68
N ASP A 116 -7.49 15.14 20.55
CA ASP A 116 -6.93 13.79 20.52
C ASP A 116 -5.42 13.85 20.70
N GLU A 117 -4.90 13.09 21.65
CA GLU A 117 -3.49 13.10 22.03
C GLU A 117 -2.53 12.93 20.85
N LEU A 118 -2.82 12.01 19.93
CA LEU A 118 -1.97 11.74 18.77
C LEU A 118 -2.00 12.87 17.74
N TYR A 119 -3.17 13.50 17.53
CA TYR A 119 -3.27 14.65 16.63
C TYR A 119 -2.54 15.86 17.20
N GLU A 120 -2.65 16.11 18.52
CA GLU A 120 -1.86 17.15 19.18
C GLU A 120 -0.35 16.89 19.10
N CYS A 121 0.09 15.64 19.20
CA CYS A 121 1.50 15.26 18.97
C CYS A 121 1.95 15.58 17.54
N MET A 122 1.10 15.35 16.53
CA MET A 122 1.41 15.71 15.15
C MET A 122 1.59 17.22 14.96
N LYS A 123 0.70 18.03 15.56
CA LYS A 123 0.82 19.50 15.52
C LYS A 123 2.13 19.96 16.19
N GLU A 124 2.42 19.45 17.37
CA GLU A 124 3.64 19.78 18.10
C GLU A 124 4.91 19.38 17.31
N ALA A 125 4.91 18.22 16.67
CA ALA A 125 6.02 17.77 15.84
C ALA A 125 6.22 18.67 14.61
N LYS A 126 5.12 19.16 14.02
CA LYS A 126 5.15 20.11 12.92
C LYS A 126 5.67 21.49 13.37
N GLU A 127 5.22 22.00 14.49
CA GLU A 127 5.71 23.25 15.10
C GLU A 127 7.21 23.19 15.40
N LYS A 128 7.71 22.06 15.87
CA LYS A 128 9.14 21.81 16.11
C LYS A 128 9.95 21.63 14.80
N GLY A 129 9.31 21.57 13.65
CA GLY A 129 9.93 21.35 12.35
C GLY A 129 10.43 19.92 12.12
N MET A 130 10.10 18.97 13.00
CA MET A 130 10.45 17.56 12.86
C MET A 130 9.66 16.85 11.76
N ILE A 131 8.47 17.37 11.44
CA ILE A 131 7.66 16.96 10.29
C ILE A 131 7.20 18.21 9.54
N LYS A 132 7.09 18.11 8.22
CA LYS A 132 6.62 19.23 7.39
C LYS A 132 5.11 19.20 7.21
N HIS A 133 4.54 18.00 7.00
CA HIS A 133 3.12 17.81 6.72
C HIS A 133 2.54 16.68 7.55
N ILE A 134 1.27 16.86 7.97
CA ILE A 134 0.50 15.89 8.75
C ILE A 134 -0.33 15.04 7.79
N GLY A 135 -0.12 13.73 7.83
CA GLY A 135 -0.87 12.76 7.05
C GLY A 135 -1.56 11.70 7.91
N ILE A 136 -2.41 10.92 7.27
CA ILE A 136 -3.09 9.79 7.87
C ILE A 136 -3.34 8.70 6.84
N THR A 137 -3.33 7.43 7.27
CA THR A 137 -3.67 6.31 6.41
C THR A 137 -4.91 5.60 6.91
N ALA A 138 -5.80 5.23 6.01
CA ALA A 138 -7.02 4.48 6.33
C ALA A 138 -7.20 3.31 5.35
N HIS A 139 -8.03 2.33 5.75
CA HIS A 139 -8.42 1.19 4.91
C HIS A 139 -9.94 1.03 4.84
N LYS A 140 -10.68 1.69 5.74
CA LYS A 140 -12.14 1.74 5.73
C LYS A 140 -12.57 3.02 5.06
N ILE A 141 -13.42 2.91 4.06
CA ILE A 141 -13.83 4.07 3.26
C ILE A 141 -14.59 5.10 4.09
N GLY A 142 -15.47 4.68 5.02
CA GLY A 142 -16.15 5.62 5.90
C GLY A 142 -15.20 6.43 6.79
N VAL A 143 -14.11 5.78 7.28
CA VAL A 143 -13.07 6.50 8.05
C VAL A 143 -12.32 7.51 7.16
N ALA A 144 -12.06 7.14 5.90
CA ALA A 144 -11.40 8.02 4.95
C ALA A 144 -12.28 9.24 4.59
N GLU A 145 -13.59 9.04 4.45
CA GLU A 145 -14.57 10.11 4.27
C GLU A 145 -14.59 11.08 5.47
N ASP A 146 -14.66 10.56 6.71
CA ASP A 146 -14.59 11.35 7.94
C ASP A 146 -13.29 12.17 8.02
N ILE A 147 -12.17 11.61 7.57
CA ILE A 147 -10.87 12.29 7.52
C ILE A 147 -10.91 13.47 6.56
N ILE A 148 -11.48 13.31 5.37
CA ILE A 148 -11.61 14.39 4.39
C ILE A 148 -12.51 15.50 4.94
N GLU A 149 -13.66 15.13 5.51
CA GLU A 149 -14.63 16.08 6.09
C GLU A 149 -14.04 16.88 7.25
N SER A 150 -13.13 16.30 8.02
CA SER A 150 -12.46 16.98 9.14
C SER A 150 -11.62 18.19 8.70
N GLY A 151 -11.06 18.18 7.49
CA GLY A 151 -10.15 19.21 6.98
C GLY A 151 -8.80 19.30 7.70
N LEU A 152 -8.52 18.41 8.67
CA LEU A 152 -7.37 18.49 9.57
C LEU A 152 -6.05 17.99 8.95
N TYR A 153 -6.12 17.06 8.00
CA TYR A 153 -4.97 16.39 7.42
C TYR A 153 -4.60 16.98 6.06
N GLU A 154 -3.30 17.00 5.74
CA GLU A 154 -2.79 17.49 4.47
C GLU A 154 -2.70 16.38 3.43
N THR A 155 -2.56 15.11 3.87
CA THR A 155 -2.54 13.94 3.00
C THR A 155 -3.37 12.79 3.56
N LEU A 156 -4.04 12.06 2.67
CA LEU A 156 -4.68 10.78 2.95
C LEU A 156 -4.00 9.68 2.12
N GLN A 157 -3.59 8.59 2.78
CA GLN A 157 -3.14 7.39 2.08
C GLN A 157 -4.20 6.30 2.19
N PHE A 158 -4.67 5.84 1.03
CA PHE A 158 -5.77 4.87 0.94
C PHE A 158 -5.53 3.87 -0.21
N PRO A 159 -6.05 2.61 -0.11
CA PRO A 159 -5.96 1.65 -1.21
C PRO A 159 -6.69 2.15 -2.46
N PHE A 160 -5.97 2.20 -3.59
CA PHE A 160 -6.57 2.62 -4.86
C PHE A 160 -5.90 1.89 -6.03
N SER A 161 -6.69 1.33 -6.91
CA SER A 161 -6.25 0.60 -8.12
C SER A 161 -7.39 0.58 -9.12
N TYR A 162 -7.19 0.05 -10.31
CA TYR A 162 -8.28 -0.06 -11.29
C TYR A 162 -9.42 -1.02 -10.86
N LEU A 163 -9.33 -1.67 -9.69
CA LEU A 163 -10.45 -2.38 -9.04
C LEU A 163 -11.26 -1.48 -8.10
N ALA A 164 -11.01 -0.18 -8.11
CA ALA A 164 -11.74 0.79 -7.31
C ALA A 164 -13.22 0.81 -7.67
N SER A 165 -14.07 0.91 -6.65
CA SER A 165 -15.50 1.15 -6.81
C SER A 165 -15.76 2.63 -7.11
N ASP A 166 -16.99 2.96 -7.54
CA ASP A 166 -17.39 4.37 -7.73
C ASP A 166 -17.24 5.19 -6.44
N ARG A 167 -17.41 4.57 -5.26
CA ARG A 167 -17.21 5.22 -3.98
C ARG A 167 -15.73 5.52 -3.69
N ASP A 168 -14.83 4.61 -4.07
CA ASP A 168 -13.38 4.84 -3.98
C ASP A 168 -12.94 5.96 -4.94
N ILE A 169 -13.50 6.00 -6.15
CA ILE A 169 -13.25 7.08 -7.12
C ILE A 169 -13.75 8.42 -6.58
N ALA A 170 -14.96 8.44 -6.03
CA ALA A 170 -15.51 9.65 -5.39
C ALA A 170 -14.62 10.12 -4.24
N LEU A 171 -14.03 9.20 -3.44
CA LEU A 171 -13.12 9.54 -2.35
C LEU A 171 -11.88 10.31 -2.87
N VAL A 172 -11.25 9.83 -3.96
CA VAL A 172 -10.09 10.51 -4.59
C VAL A 172 -10.47 11.91 -5.05
N ASN A 173 -11.62 12.05 -5.72
CA ASN A 173 -12.11 13.35 -6.20
C ASN A 173 -12.42 14.30 -5.04
N ASN A 174 -13.01 13.80 -3.95
CA ASN A 174 -13.29 14.59 -2.75
C ASN A 174 -11.99 15.05 -2.06
N CYS A 175 -10.95 14.20 -2.02
CA CYS A 175 -9.62 14.59 -1.57
C CYS A 175 -9.08 15.77 -2.37
N ALA A 176 -9.11 15.68 -3.70
CA ALA A 176 -8.64 16.74 -4.60
C ALA A 176 -9.42 18.04 -4.38
N ASN A 177 -10.76 17.97 -4.28
CA ASN A 177 -11.62 19.12 -4.02
C ASN A 177 -11.34 19.78 -2.66
N ALA A 178 -10.96 19.00 -1.65
CA ALA A 178 -10.57 19.49 -0.33
C ALA A 178 -9.12 20.03 -0.29
N GLY A 179 -8.39 20.00 -1.41
CA GLY A 179 -6.98 20.36 -1.46
C GLY A 179 -6.08 19.42 -0.65
N MET A 180 -6.53 18.19 -0.38
CA MET A 180 -5.79 17.16 0.32
C MET A 180 -5.04 16.27 -0.68
N GLY A 181 -3.75 16.00 -0.44
CA GLY A 181 -2.96 15.09 -1.27
C GLY A 181 -3.40 13.63 -1.08
N PHE A 182 -3.65 12.91 -2.17
CA PHE A 182 -4.00 11.50 -2.12
C PHE A 182 -2.81 10.63 -2.49
N ILE A 183 -2.41 9.73 -1.58
CA ILE A 183 -1.37 8.73 -1.79
C ILE A 183 -2.03 7.38 -2.03
N ALA A 184 -1.91 6.86 -3.26
CA ALA A 184 -2.54 5.62 -3.67
C ALA A 184 -1.65 4.42 -3.32
N MET A 185 -2.00 3.72 -2.24
CA MET A 185 -1.33 2.46 -1.89
C MET A 185 -2.04 1.26 -2.53
N LYS A 186 -1.32 0.13 -2.64
CA LYS A 186 -1.85 -1.15 -3.18
C LYS A 186 -2.35 -1.05 -4.62
N GLY A 187 -1.71 -0.22 -5.44
CA GLY A 187 -2.04 -0.07 -6.86
C GLY A 187 -2.06 -1.38 -7.65
N LEU A 188 -1.29 -2.39 -7.21
CA LEU A 188 -1.29 -3.75 -7.77
C LEU A 188 -2.21 -4.74 -7.02
N SER A 189 -3.07 -4.27 -6.14
CA SER A 189 -3.98 -5.11 -5.32
C SER A 189 -3.29 -6.33 -4.67
N GLY A 190 -2.06 -6.11 -4.16
CA GLY A 190 -1.26 -7.16 -3.52
C GLY A 190 -0.67 -8.16 -4.51
N GLY A 191 -0.43 -7.78 -5.75
CA GLY A 191 0.17 -8.60 -6.82
C GLY A 191 -0.86 -9.37 -7.67
N LEU A 192 -2.16 -9.06 -7.53
CA LEU A 192 -3.20 -9.62 -8.41
C LEU A 192 -3.23 -8.92 -9.77
N LEU A 193 -2.85 -7.64 -9.83
CA LEU A 193 -2.80 -6.86 -11.05
C LEU A 193 -1.38 -6.92 -11.60
N ALA A 194 -1.22 -7.61 -12.72
CA ALA A 194 0.09 -7.90 -13.31
C ALA A 194 0.42 -6.99 -14.52
N ASN A 195 -0.55 -6.24 -15.05
CA ASN A 195 -0.32 -5.32 -16.15
C ASN A 195 -0.01 -3.92 -15.61
N SER A 196 1.28 -3.57 -15.56
CA SER A 196 1.76 -2.28 -15.03
C SER A 196 1.31 -1.10 -15.87
N GLU A 197 1.26 -1.26 -17.21
CA GLU A 197 0.78 -0.21 -18.13
C GLU A 197 -0.67 0.15 -17.84
N ALA A 198 -1.55 -0.86 -17.68
CA ALA A 198 -2.94 -0.65 -17.30
C ALA A 198 -3.09 0.00 -15.91
N CYS A 199 -2.23 -0.39 -14.94
CA CYS A 199 -2.21 0.23 -13.63
C CYS A 199 -1.77 1.70 -13.70
N MET A 200 -0.72 2.00 -14.47
CA MET A 200 -0.22 3.36 -14.64
C MET A 200 -1.23 4.23 -15.41
N ALA A 201 -1.79 3.72 -16.50
CA ALA A 201 -2.81 4.42 -17.29
C ALA A 201 -4.04 4.77 -16.44
N PHE A 202 -4.49 3.83 -15.60
CA PHE A 202 -5.58 4.12 -14.66
C PHE A 202 -5.21 5.23 -13.68
N MET A 203 -4.03 5.16 -13.05
CA MET A 203 -3.59 6.18 -12.09
C MET A 203 -3.44 7.56 -12.74
N SER A 204 -3.07 7.63 -14.01
CA SER A 204 -2.90 8.90 -14.73
C SER A 204 -4.20 9.70 -14.92
N GLU A 205 -5.37 9.04 -14.81
CA GLU A 205 -6.68 9.71 -14.89
C GLU A 205 -7.08 10.42 -13.58
N TYR A 206 -6.33 10.23 -12.46
CA TYR A 206 -6.72 10.73 -11.15
C TYR A 206 -5.66 11.63 -10.51
N GLU A 207 -6.09 12.52 -9.62
CA GLU A 207 -5.22 13.31 -8.75
C GLU A 207 -4.78 12.45 -7.55
N ALA A 208 -3.86 11.52 -7.83
CA ALA A 208 -3.35 10.54 -6.88
C ALA A 208 -1.87 10.24 -7.15
N LEU A 209 -1.07 10.07 -6.09
CA LEU A 209 0.31 9.63 -6.18
C LEU A 209 0.41 8.13 -5.90
N PRO A 210 0.59 7.27 -6.91
CA PRO A 210 0.79 5.85 -6.68
C PRO A 210 2.16 5.58 -6.05
N ILE A 211 2.18 4.76 -5.01
CA ILE A 211 3.40 4.22 -4.39
C ILE A 211 3.53 2.74 -4.75
N TRP A 212 4.44 2.42 -5.67
CA TRP A 212 4.62 1.06 -6.17
C TRP A 212 5.55 0.26 -5.25
N GLY A 213 5.09 -0.90 -4.81
CA GLY A 213 5.92 -1.81 -4.02
C GLY A 213 6.91 -2.53 -4.91
N VAL A 214 8.21 -2.33 -4.67
CA VAL A 214 9.30 -2.88 -5.46
C VAL A 214 10.27 -3.67 -4.56
N GLN A 215 10.68 -4.85 -5.01
CA GLN A 215 11.70 -5.67 -4.35
C GLN A 215 12.73 -6.26 -5.32
N ARG A 216 12.52 -6.16 -6.63
CA ARG A 216 13.42 -6.67 -7.69
C ARG A 216 13.75 -5.57 -8.68
N GLU A 217 14.95 -5.67 -9.25
CA GLU A 217 15.42 -4.68 -10.23
C GLU A 217 14.54 -4.66 -11.49
N SER A 218 14.07 -5.84 -11.95
CA SER A 218 13.16 -5.93 -13.10
C SER A 218 11.81 -5.26 -12.87
N GLU A 219 11.27 -5.33 -11.63
CA GLU A 219 10.04 -4.60 -11.26
C GLU A 219 10.27 -3.09 -11.30
N LEU A 220 11.44 -2.64 -10.83
CA LEU A 220 11.80 -1.24 -10.86
C LEU A 220 11.97 -0.73 -12.29
N ASP A 221 12.67 -1.48 -13.14
CA ASP A 221 12.89 -1.12 -14.55
C ASP A 221 11.58 -0.91 -15.30
N GLU A 222 10.59 -1.74 -15.02
CA GLU A 222 9.25 -1.61 -15.57
C GLU A 222 8.59 -0.28 -15.18
N TRP A 223 8.63 0.11 -13.90
CA TRP A 223 8.10 1.40 -13.45
C TRP A 223 8.90 2.59 -13.97
N LEU A 224 10.22 2.46 -14.09
CA LEU A 224 11.09 3.52 -14.62
C LEU A 224 10.88 3.74 -16.11
N SER A 225 10.53 2.71 -16.88
CA SER A 225 10.27 2.84 -18.33
C SER A 225 9.12 3.82 -18.65
N PHE A 226 8.22 4.05 -17.69
CA PHE A 226 7.12 4.99 -17.86
C PHE A 226 7.55 6.47 -17.78
N PHE A 227 8.77 6.77 -17.34
CA PHE A 227 9.27 8.16 -17.39
C PHE A 227 9.51 8.63 -18.82
N ASP A 228 9.88 7.71 -19.70
CA ASP A 228 10.19 7.98 -21.10
C ASP A 228 8.99 7.81 -22.04
N SER A 229 7.81 7.44 -21.49
CA SER A 229 6.59 7.18 -22.24
C SER A 229 5.40 7.97 -21.71
N ASP A 230 4.51 8.40 -22.61
CA ASP A 230 3.22 8.97 -22.23
C ASP A 230 2.18 7.85 -22.13
N VAL A 231 2.12 7.25 -20.93
CA VAL A 231 1.09 6.24 -20.64
C VAL A 231 -0.24 6.95 -20.44
N THR A 232 -1.16 6.71 -21.36
CA THR A 232 -2.53 7.26 -21.34
C THR A 232 -3.54 6.13 -21.45
N MET A 233 -4.76 6.36 -20.97
CA MET A 233 -5.85 5.41 -21.09
C MET A 233 -6.30 5.31 -22.54
N THR A 234 -6.01 4.17 -23.20
CA THR A 234 -6.51 3.84 -24.54
C THR A 234 -7.77 2.97 -24.45
N ASP A 235 -8.48 2.80 -25.58
CA ASP A 235 -9.64 1.91 -25.62
C ASP A 235 -9.26 0.45 -25.38
N GLU A 236 -8.07 0.03 -25.80
CA GLU A 236 -7.53 -1.32 -25.57
C GLU A 236 -7.23 -1.53 -24.07
N ILE A 237 -6.59 -0.57 -23.42
CA ILE A 237 -6.31 -0.63 -21.98
C ILE A 237 -7.62 -0.62 -21.19
N ARG A 238 -8.59 0.21 -21.58
CA ARG A 238 -9.91 0.25 -20.95
C ARG A 238 -10.64 -1.09 -21.08
N ALA A 239 -10.65 -1.68 -22.27
CA ALA A 239 -11.24 -3.00 -22.50
C ALA A 239 -10.53 -4.09 -21.68
N PHE A 240 -9.20 -4.03 -21.57
CA PHE A 240 -8.42 -4.94 -20.69
C PHE A 240 -8.85 -4.79 -19.23
N ILE A 241 -8.90 -3.55 -18.71
CA ILE A 241 -9.32 -3.27 -17.33
C ILE A 241 -10.76 -3.77 -17.08
N ASP A 242 -11.67 -3.53 -18.02
CA ASP A 242 -13.06 -3.96 -17.88
C ASP A 242 -13.21 -5.48 -17.87
N ASN A 243 -12.39 -6.20 -18.65
CA ASN A 243 -12.35 -7.65 -18.62
C ASN A 243 -11.76 -8.16 -17.30
N ASP A 244 -10.66 -7.58 -16.87
CA ASP A 244 -9.98 -7.94 -15.61
C ASP A 244 -10.88 -7.68 -14.39
N ARG A 245 -11.61 -6.56 -14.41
CA ARG A 245 -12.63 -6.26 -13.40
C ARG A 245 -13.71 -7.34 -13.35
N LYS A 246 -14.23 -7.82 -14.50
CA LYS A 246 -15.24 -8.88 -14.53
C LYS A 246 -14.75 -10.19 -13.91
N GLU A 247 -13.50 -10.54 -14.15
CA GLU A 247 -12.87 -11.74 -13.56
C GLU A 247 -12.63 -11.60 -12.06
N LEU A 248 -12.31 -10.38 -11.60
CA LEU A 248 -12.00 -10.09 -10.20
C LEU A 248 -13.19 -9.49 -9.44
N LEU A 249 -14.34 -9.23 -10.13
CA LEU A 249 -15.55 -8.75 -9.46
C LEU A 249 -16.08 -9.83 -8.52
N GLY A 250 -16.16 -9.47 -7.24
CA GLY A 250 -16.68 -10.31 -6.20
C GLY A 250 -15.85 -10.26 -4.91
N GLU A 251 -16.14 -11.20 -4.04
CA GLU A 251 -15.44 -11.34 -2.77
C GLU A 251 -14.04 -11.92 -2.99
N PHE A 252 -13.02 -11.07 -3.13
CA PHE A 252 -11.64 -11.52 -3.16
C PHE A 252 -10.78 -10.83 -2.08
N CYS A 253 -9.80 -11.56 -1.59
CA CYS A 253 -8.88 -11.06 -0.57
C CYS A 253 -7.79 -10.18 -1.20
N ARG A 254 -7.68 -8.93 -0.75
CA ARG A 254 -6.64 -7.98 -1.19
C ARG A 254 -5.27 -8.18 -0.52
N GLY A 255 -5.08 -9.28 0.24
CA GLY A 255 -3.80 -9.67 0.83
C GLY A 255 -3.24 -8.72 1.91
N CYS A 256 -4.07 -7.87 2.50
CA CYS A 256 -3.62 -6.83 3.44
C CYS A 256 -3.09 -7.34 4.80
N GLY A 257 -3.49 -8.54 5.23
CA GLY A 257 -3.01 -9.18 6.45
C GLY A 257 -3.67 -8.73 7.77
N TYR A 258 -4.62 -7.79 7.77
CA TYR A 258 -5.27 -7.32 9.02
C TYR A 258 -6.05 -8.41 9.77
N CYS A 259 -6.46 -9.46 9.07
CA CYS A 259 -7.09 -10.63 9.67
C CYS A 259 -6.12 -11.54 10.44
N MET A 260 -4.81 -11.30 10.30
CA MET A 260 -3.78 -12.08 11.00
C MET A 260 -3.50 -11.55 12.42
N PRO A 261 -2.94 -12.38 13.35
CA PRO A 261 -2.76 -13.83 13.19
C PRO A 261 -4.07 -14.61 13.32
N CYS A 262 -4.13 -15.79 12.69
CA CYS A 262 -5.21 -16.75 12.87
C CYS A 262 -5.00 -17.55 14.16
N THR A 263 -6.09 -17.88 14.85
CA THR A 263 -6.05 -18.67 16.11
C THR A 263 -5.61 -20.12 15.91
N VAL A 264 -5.70 -20.62 14.68
CA VAL A 264 -5.30 -21.98 14.27
C VAL A 264 -4.26 -21.96 13.16
N ASP A 265 -3.47 -20.89 13.11
CA ASP A 265 -2.28 -20.74 12.27
C ASP A 265 -2.50 -20.85 10.76
N ILE A 266 -3.67 -20.41 10.26
CA ILE A 266 -3.93 -20.30 8.82
C ILE A 266 -3.30 -19.01 8.31
N THR A 267 -2.51 -19.07 7.23
CA THR A 267 -1.96 -17.90 6.51
C THR A 267 -3.06 -17.26 5.65
N ILE A 268 -4.06 -16.67 6.34
CA ILE A 268 -5.34 -16.22 5.75
C ILE A 268 -5.12 -15.31 4.53
N ASN A 269 -4.24 -14.33 4.65
CA ASN A 269 -4.00 -13.31 3.62
C ASN A 269 -3.40 -13.86 2.31
N GLN A 270 -2.92 -15.07 2.29
CA GLN A 270 -2.50 -15.79 1.09
C GLN A 270 -3.53 -16.85 0.69
N CYS A 271 -3.94 -17.69 1.63
CA CYS A 271 -4.86 -18.78 1.37
C CYS A 271 -6.23 -18.30 0.84
N ALA A 272 -6.71 -17.15 1.32
CA ALA A 272 -8.00 -16.58 0.90
C ALA A 272 -8.01 -15.98 -0.52
N ARG A 273 -6.88 -15.98 -1.23
CA ARG A 273 -6.74 -15.51 -2.62
C ARG A 273 -5.98 -16.48 -3.51
N MET A 274 -5.77 -17.68 -3.04
CA MET A 274 -4.93 -18.68 -3.71
C MET A 274 -5.41 -18.98 -5.13
N SER A 275 -6.70 -19.07 -5.37
CA SER A 275 -7.29 -19.30 -6.69
C SER A 275 -6.88 -18.25 -7.72
N GLN A 276 -6.85 -16.97 -7.32
CA GLN A 276 -6.42 -15.88 -8.17
C GLN A 276 -4.90 -15.91 -8.39
N MET A 277 -4.13 -16.20 -7.33
CA MET A 277 -2.66 -16.24 -7.43
C MET A 277 -2.19 -17.32 -8.40
N ILE A 278 -2.80 -18.50 -8.37
CA ILE A 278 -2.47 -19.60 -9.29
C ILE A 278 -2.73 -19.21 -10.74
N ARG A 279 -3.82 -18.45 -11.02
CA ARG A 279 -4.22 -18.07 -12.39
C ARG A 279 -3.50 -16.85 -12.94
N ARG A 280 -2.86 -16.04 -12.07
CA ARG A 280 -2.28 -14.74 -12.45
C ARG A 280 -0.75 -14.62 -12.24
N ALA A 281 -0.15 -15.63 -11.63
CA ALA A 281 1.30 -15.77 -11.47
C ALA A 281 1.72 -17.14 -12.00
N PRO A 282 3.02 -17.43 -12.16
CA PRO A 282 3.45 -18.79 -12.48
C PRO A 282 2.88 -19.79 -11.47
N SER A 283 1.95 -20.62 -11.92
CA SER A 283 1.16 -21.50 -11.03
C SER A 283 2.03 -22.47 -10.21
N GLU A 284 3.16 -22.91 -10.77
CA GLU A 284 4.13 -23.76 -10.09
C GLU A 284 4.64 -23.19 -8.77
N ASN A 285 4.71 -21.87 -8.64
CA ASN A 285 5.14 -21.22 -7.40
C ASN A 285 4.15 -21.41 -6.26
N TRP A 286 2.90 -21.68 -6.58
CA TRP A 286 1.78 -21.79 -5.64
C TRP A 286 1.30 -23.24 -5.44
N LEU A 287 1.83 -24.20 -6.23
CA LEU A 287 1.49 -25.62 -6.14
C LEU A 287 2.57 -26.45 -5.42
N THR A 288 3.54 -25.79 -4.79
CA THR A 288 4.62 -26.43 -4.02
C THR A 288 4.09 -27.14 -2.77
N GLU A 289 4.86 -28.10 -2.24
CA GLU A 289 4.54 -28.79 -0.99
C GLU A 289 4.28 -27.82 0.17
N HIS A 290 5.04 -26.73 0.25
CA HIS A 290 4.82 -25.67 1.23
C HIS A 290 3.39 -25.14 1.16
N TRP A 291 2.94 -24.71 -0.03
CA TRP A 291 1.60 -24.15 -0.19
C TRP A 291 0.48 -25.20 -0.05
N GLN A 292 0.74 -26.46 -0.43
CA GLN A 292 -0.22 -27.54 -0.16
C GLN A 292 -0.46 -27.69 1.33
N ASN A 293 0.60 -27.69 2.15
CA ASN A 293 0.51 -27.76 3.60
C ASN A 293 -0.20 -26.52 4.19
N GLU A 294 0.10 -25.30 3.71
CA GLU A 294 -0.56 -24.08 4.16
C GLU A 294 -2.06 -24.08 3.82
N MET A 295 -2.43 -24.50 2.63
CA MET A 295 -3.83 -24.60 2.21
C MET A 295 -4.60 -25.64 3.02
N LEU A 296 -4.00 -26.79 3.37
CA LEU A 296 -4.64 -27.82 4.20
C LEU A 296 -4.92 -27.34 5.62
N LYS A 297 -4.18 -26.38 6.16
CA LYS A 297 -4.48 -25.77 7.47
C LYS A 297 -5.91 -25.17 7.54
N ILE A 298 -6.51 -24.84 6.39
CA ILE A 298 -7.88 -24.30 6.31
C ILE A 298 -8.88 -25.29 6.91
N GLU A 299 -8.63 -26.60 6.86
CA GLU A 299 -9.49 -27.63 7.45
C GLU A 299 -9.58 -27.51 8.98
N ASN A 300 -8.59 -26.89 9.62
CA ASN A 300 -8.58 -26.63 11.05
C ASN A 300 -9.39 -25.40 11.46
N CYS A 301 -10.04 -24.71 10.52
CA CYS A 301 -10.81 -23.50 10.82
C CYS A 301 -11.97 -23.81 11.78
N VAL A 302 -11.96 -23.14 12.94
CA VAL A 302 -12.98 -23.31 14.00
C VAL A 302 -14.12 -22.28 13.91
N ASP A 303 -14.22 -21.55 12.81
CA ASP A 303 -15.25 -20.53 12.57
C ASP A 303 -15.39 -19.46 13.68
N CYS A 304 -14.30 -19.10 14.35
CA CYS A 304 -14.31 -18.12 15.43
C CYS A 304 -14.70 -16.69 15.00
N GLY A 305 -14.73 -16.40 13.70
CA GLY A 305 -15.16 -15.12 13.13
C GLY A 305 -14.19 -13.94 13.32
N ILE A 306 -13.10 -14.08 14.06
CA ILE A 306 -12.15 -12.99 14.35
C ILE A 306 -11.59 -12.38 13.05
N CYS A 307 -11.28 -13.19 12.05
CA CYS A 307 -10.78 -12.71 10.76
C CYS A 307 -11.81 -11.84 10.02
N LYS A 308 -13.10 -12.16 10.14
CA LYS A 308 -14.19 -11.40 9.54
C LYS A 308 -14.33 -10.02 10.18
N THR A 309 -14.26 -9.92 11.52
CA THR A 309 -14.35 -8.64 12.24
C THR A 309 -13.17 -7.72 11.99
N ARG A 310 -12.00 -8.29 11.65
CA ARG A 310 -10.78 -7.54 11.34
C ARG A 310 -10.64 -7.16 9.86
N CYS A 311 -11.48 -7.73 8.98
CA CYS A 311 -11.39 -7.46 7.55
C CYS A 311 -11.92 -6.06 7.22
N PRO A 312 -11.09 -5.13 6.68
CA PRO A 312 -11.55 -3.80 6.33
C PRO A 312 -12.47 -3.78 5.09
N TYR A 313 -12.55 -4.90 4.38
CA TYR A 313 -13.39 -5.10 3.20
C TYR A 313 -14.63 -5.95 3.48
N GLU A 314 -14.91 -6.24 4.75
CA GLU A 314 -16.09 -6.97 5.23
C GLU A 314 -16.30 -8.36 4.58
N LEU A 315 -15.21 -9.00 4.15
CA LEU A 315 -15.25 -10.29 3.47
C LEU A 315 -15.68 -11.41 4.44
N ASP A 316 -16.46 -12.35 3.93
CA ASP A 316 -16.73 -13.62 4.61
C ASP A 316 -15.51 -14.56 4.47
N ILE A 317 -14.47 -14.26 5.27
CA ILE A 317 -13.17 -14.92 5.19
C ILE A 317 -13.28 -16.45 5.35
N PRO A 318 -14.03 -17.03 6.33
CA PRO A 318 -14.13 -18.49 6.45
C PRO A 318 -14.70 -19.15 5.20
N ASN A 319 -15.73 -18.56 4.60
CA ASN A 319 -16.32 -19.07 3.37
C ASN A 319 -15.35 -18.93 2.18
N LEU A 320 -14.66 -17.80 2.08
CA LEU A 320 -13.67 -17.54 1.05
C LEU A 320 -12.50 -18.54 1.12
N LEU A 321 -12.00 -18.84 2.32
CA LEU A 321 -10.97 -19.86 2.54
C LEU A 321 -11.42 -21.24 2.04
N ARG A 322 -12.64 -21.67 2.37
CA ARG A 322 -13.18 -22.97 1.93
C ARG A 322 -13.33 -23.03 0.42
N LYS A 323 -13.81 -21.95 -0.23
CA LYS A 323 -13.89 -21.87 -1.70
C LYS A 323 -12.51 -22.03 -2.33
N ASN A 324 -11.50 -21.31 -1.82
CA ASN A 324 -10.13 -21.41 -2.31
C ASN A 324 -9.53 -22.80 -2.09
N LEU A 325 -9.75 -23.43 -0.92
CA LEU A 325 -9.26 -24.79 -0.67
C LEU A 325 -9.89 -25.82 -1.61
N LYS A 326 -11.20 -25.69 -1.88
CA LYS A 326 -11.89 -26.58 -2.82
C LYS A 326 -11.28 -26.47 -4.22
N ASP A 327 -11.15 -25.26 -4.75
CA ASP A 327 -10.55 -25.00 -6.06
C ASP A 327 -9.09 -25.49 -6.12
N TYR A 328 -8.31 -25.24 -5.06
CA TYR A 328 -6.94 -25.71 -4.95
C TYR A 328 -6.82 -27.23 -5.06
N LYS A 329 -7.68 -27.97 -4.36
CA LYS A 329 -7.71 -29.43 -4.42
C LYS A 329 -8.13 -29.95 -5.80
N GLU A 330 -9.07 -29.27 -6.47
CA GLU A 330 -9.48 -29.61 -7.83
C GLU A 330 -8.32 -29.43 -8.82
N ILE A 331 -7.54 -28.34 -8.68
CA ILE A 331 -6.37 -28.08 -9.52
C ILE A 331 -5.29 -29.14 -9.29
N LEU A 332 -4.99 -29.50 -8.04
CA LEU A 332 -4.07 -30.60 -7.74
C LEU A 332 -4.52 -31.95 -8.32
N ALA A 333 -5.85 -32.14 -8.46
CA ALA A 333 -6.44 -33.32 -9.08
C ALA A 333 -6.47 -33.28 -10.63
N GLY A 334 -5.90 -32.22 -11.26
CA GLY A 334 -5.76 -32.09 -12.71
C GLY A 334 -6.78 -31.17 -13.40
N LYS A 335 -7.52 -30.34 -12.64
CA LYS A 335 -8.33 -29.30 -13.24
C LYS A 335 -7.39 -28.27 -13.90
N GLU A 336 -7.68 -27.91 -15.14
CA GLU A 336 -6.99 -26.82 -15.83
C GLU A 336 -7.10 -25.50 -15.07
N VAL A 337 -6.00 -24.73 -15.09
CA VAL A 337 -5.84 -23.46 -14.38
C VAL A 337 -6.29 -22.29 -15.24
#